data_4412cf663cb00b9eb61a58f80add6c3a
#
_entry.id   4412cf663cb00b9eb61a58f80add6c3a
#
_cell.length_a   1.000
_cell.length_b   1.000
_cell.length_c   1.000
_cell.angle_alpha   90.00
_cell.angle_beta   90.00
_cell.angle_gamma   90.00
#
_symmetry.space_group_name_H-M   'P 1'
#
loop_
_entity.id
_entity.type
_entity.pdbx_description
1 polymer ?
#
loop_
_entity_poly.entity_id
_entity_poly.type
_entity_poly.pdbx_seq_one_letter_code
_entity_poly.pdbx_strand_id
1 'polypeptide(L)'
;MDKTIFFNSSLPRAGSTLFQNLIGQNPEFYVTPTSGLIELIFGAKNHYNNSQEIRAQDADLMDKAFVNFCRDGMQGFFKPLTDKPFILDKSRGWGIHYELINLFQEKPKIVCMVRDIRSIYSSMEKNFRKNPTKENHVQNPNELIGTTLNKRIDIWGGGAPVGVSVDRLQDIIQQKLDSNILFIRYEDLMDYPEEELRKFYNYVGLPYYDDHNFKTIEQVTHENDTIHGIYGDHKLRKEFKRKPNDFDEILGYENCERIKRHYQWFYDYFGYV
;
A
#
# COMPACT_ATOMS: atom_id res chain seq x y z
N MET A 1 19.55 -19.09 2.64
CA MET A 1 19.96 -17.84 1.97
C MET A 1 19.06 -16.73 2.45
N ASP A 2 19.62 -15.53 2.59
CA ASP A 2 18.82 -14.35 2.89
C ASP A 2 17.93 -14.01 1.71
N LYS A 3 16.72 -13.54 2.01
CA LYS A 3 15.73 -13.15 1.01
C LYS A 3 15.89 -11.67 0.66
N THR A 4 15.70 -11.33 -0.61
CA THR A 4 15.64 -9.92 -1.02
C THR A 4 14.19 -9.43 -0.85
N ILE A 5 14.01 -8.39 -0.04
CA ILE A 5 12.69 -7.87 0.30
C ILE A 5 12.47 -6.53 -0.42
N PHE A 6 11.41 -6.47 -1.20
CA PHE A 6 10.88 -5.27 -1.83
C PHE A 6 9.57 -4.89 -1.15
N PHE A 7 9.17 -3.63 -1.23
CA PHE A 7 8.05 -3.09 -0.47
C PHE A 7 7.00 -2.46 -1.39
N ASN A 8 5.73 -2.66 -1.04
CA ASN A 8 4.60 -2.02 -1.73
C ASN A 8 3.83 -1.13 -0.74
N SER A 9 3.90 0.19 -0.96
CA SER A 9 3.31 1.25 -0.12
C SER A 9 2.20 2.00 -0.87
N SER A 10 1.18 1.30 -1.30
CA SER A 10 0.14 1.84 -2.17
C SER A 10 -0.93 2.64 -1.44
N LEU A 11 -1.58 3.59 -2.15
CA LEU A 11 -2.81 4.22 -1.69
C LEU A 11 -3.95 3.19 -1.55
N PRO A 12 -4.95 3.43 -0.69
CA PRO A 12 -6.11 2.56 -0.59
C PRO A 12 -6.83 2.48 -1.94
N ARG A 13 -7.33 1.30 -2.30
CA ARG A 13 -8.10 1.08 -3.54
C ARG A 13 -7.35 1.45 -4.85
N ALA A 14 -6.04 1.57 -4.80
CA ALA A 14 -5.19 1.89 -5.95
C ALA A 14 -4.68 0.66 -6.73
N GLY A 15 -5.23 -0.54 -6.47
CA GLY A 15 -4.88 -1.73 -7.22
C GLY A 15 -3.67 -2.51 -6.68
N SER A 16 -3.25 -2.26 -5.45
CA SER A 16 -2.11 -2.97 -4.84
C SER A 16 -2.27 -4.49 -4.83
N THR A 17 -3.48 -5.00 -4.57
CA THR A 17 -3.75 -6.46 -4.63
C THR A 17 -3.56 -6.99 -6.05
N LEU A 18 -4.00 -6.26 -7.06
CA LEU A 18 -3.77 -6.63 -8.46
C LEU A 18 -2.28 -6.68 -8.77
N PHE A 19 -1.55 -5.63 -8.42
CA PHE A 19 -0.10 -5.56 -8.63
C PHE A 19 0.65 -6.70 -7.93
N GLN A 20 0.31 -7.00 -6.66
CA GLN A 20 0.88 -8.15 -5.95
C GLN A 20 0.68 -9.46 -6.72
N ASN A 21 -0.54 -9.71 -7.20
CA ASN A 21 -0.83 -10.96 -7.90
C ASN A 21 -0.24 -11.03 -9.32
N LEU A 22 -0.02 -9.89 -9.98
CA LEU A 22 0.75 -9.84 -11.23
C LEU A 22 2.21 -10.22 -10.97
N ILE A 23 2.87 -9.62 -9.98
CA ILE A 23 4.25 -9.97 -9.62
C ILE A 23 4.34 -11.42 -9.11
N GLY A 24 3.32 -11.89 -8.38
CA GLY A 24 3.24 -13.26 -7.87
C GLY A 24 3.14 -14.36 -8.93
N GLN A 25 2.90 -14.01 -10.21
CA GLN A 25 3.00 -14.95 -11.34
C GLN A 25 4.44 -15.39 -11.57
N ASN A 26 5.43 -14.56 -11.25
CA ASN A 26 6.83 -14.97 -11.28
C ASN A 26 7.09 -15.97 -10.14
N PRO A 27 7.52 -17.22 -10.47
CA PRO A 27 7.70 -18.27 -9.46
C PRO A 27 8.78 -17.96 -8.41
N GLU A 28 9.69 -17.02 -8.69
CA GLU A 28 10.71 -16.59 -7.74
C GLU A 28 10.19 -15.58 -6.70
N PHE A 29 9.02 -14.97 -6.92
CA PHE A 29 8.44 -14.01 -5.99
C PHE A 29 7.43 -14.65 -5.04
N TYR A 30 7.60 -14.39 -3.74
CA TYR A 30 6.54 -14.47 -2.76
C TYR A 30 5.94 -13.09 -2.55
N VAL A 31 4.63 -12.98 -2.70
CA VAL A 31 3.90 -11.72 -2.53
C VAL A 31 2.96 -11.83 -1.34
N THR A 32 3.01 -10.85 -0.43
CA THR A 32 2.16 -10.89 0.74
C THR A 32 0.76 -10.35 0.44
N PRO A 33 -0.28 -10.82 1.15
CA PRO A 33 -1.47 -10.00 1.38
C PRO A 33 -1.08 -8.73 2.18
N THR A 34 -2.03 -8.00 2.74
CA THR A 34 -1.66 -6.88 3.62
C THR A 34 -0.88 -7.42 4.83
N SER A 35 0.40 -7.05 4.90
CA SER A 35 1.32 -7.52 5.93
C SER A 35 1.25 -6.64 7.18
N GLY A 36 1.45 -7.25 8.33
CA GLY A 36 1.65 -6.56 9.62
C GLY A 36 3.12 -6.36 10.00
N LEU A 37 4.06 -6.60 9.08
CA LEU A 37 5.48 -6.56 9.41
C LEU A 37 5.96 -5.17 9.84
N ILE A 38 5.49 -4.12 9.16
CA ILE A 38 5.87 -2.74 9.52
C ILE A 38 5.40 -2.38 10.93
N GLU A 39 4.23 -2.84 11.35
CA GLU A 39 3.67 -2.59 12.67
C GLU A 39 4.52 -3.28 13.76
N LEU A 40 5.06 -4.47 13.49
CA LEU A 40 5.99 -5.15 14.40
C LEU A 40 7.30 -4.38 14.55
N ILE A 41 7.88 -3.90 13.43
CA ILE A 41 9.12 -3.12 13.43
C ILE A 41 8.89 -1.78 14.15
N PHE A 42 7.79 -1.11 13.85
CA PHE A 42 7.46 0.17 14.47
C PHE A 42 7.15 0.01 15.97
N GLY A 43 6.47 -1.05 16.36
CA GLY A 43 6.27 -1.42 17.75
C GLY A 43 7.58 -1.67 18.48
N ALA A 44 8.50 -2.39 17.86
CA ALA A 44 9.84 -2.62 18.40
C ALA A 44 10.63 -1.31 18.54
N LYS A 45 10.58 -0.41 17.54
CA LYS A 45 11.20 0.93 17.61
C LYS A 45 10.63 1.76 18.76
N ASN A 46 9.31 1.77 18.93
CA ASN A 46 8.67 2.52 20.00
C ASN A 46 9.13 1.98 21.39
N HIS A 47 9.20 0.66 21.54
CA HIS A 47 9.72 0.06 22.78
C HIS A 47 11.19 0.41 23.00
N TYR A 48 12.03 0.25 21.98
CA TYR A 48 13.43 0.62 22.00
C TYR A 48 13.66 2.06 22.49
N ASN A 49 12.92 3.01 21.93
CA ASN A 49 13.04 4.42 22.27
C ASN A 49 12.61 4.76 23.72
N ASN A 50 11.76 3.93 24.34
CA ASN A 50 11.17 4.19 25.65
C ASN A 50 11.68 3.26 26.78
N SER A 51 12.45 2.20 26.46
CA SER A 51 12.96 1.26 27.49
C SER A 51 14.05 1.91 28.33
N GLN A 52 13.88 1.84 29.66
CA GLN A 52 14.91 2.31 30.59
C GLN A 52 16.14 1.41 30.57
N GLU A 53 15.95 0.11 30.40
CA GLU A 53 17.01 -0.90 30.33
C GLU A 53 17.93 -0.66 29.14
N ILE A 54 17.37 -0.31 27.98
CA ILE A 54 18.13 0.02 26.77
C ILE A 54 18.87 1.33 26.97
N ARG A 55 18.20 2.37 27.51
CA ARG A 55 18.79 3.68 27.76
C ARG A 55 19.90 3.68 28.79
N ALA A 56 19.93 2.69 29.68
CA ALA A 56 20.98 2.53 30.70
C ALA A 56 22.29 1.92 30.16
N GLN A 57 22.29 1.48 28.90
CA GLN A 57 23.43 0.85 28.23
C GLN A 57 24.13 1.82 27.26
N ASP A 58 25.22 1.36 26.66
CA ASP A 58 25.95 2.11 25.62
C ASP A 58 25.06 2.32 24.41
N ALA A 59 24.79 3.59 24.04
CA ALA A 59 23.84 3.94 23.00
C ALA A 59 24.26 3.41 21.62
N ASP A 60 25.54 3.51 21.27
CA ASP A 60 26.06 3.06 19.96
C ASP A 60 25.94 1.54 19.78
N LEU A 61 26.16 0.79 20.85
CA LEU A 61 25.99 -0.66 20.85
C LEU A 61 24.53 -1.04 20.76
N MET A 62 23.66 -0.34 21.47
CA MET A 62 22.21 -0.61 21.44
C MET A 62 21.59 -0.26 20.10
N ASP A 63 22.00 0.83 19.47
CA ASP A 63 21.55 1.17 18.10
C ASP A 63 21.93 0.08 17.10
N LYS A 64 23.17 -0.40 17.13
CA LYS A 64 23.63 -1.53 16.30
C LYS A 64 22.83 -2.81 16.59
N ALA A 65 22.59 -3.11 17.85
CA ALA A 65 21.80 -4.27 18.26
C ALA A 65 20.36 -4.19 17.76
N PHE A 66 19.73 -3.00 17.85
CA PHE A 66 18.37 -2.78 17.34
C PHE A 66 18.30 -2.89 15.81
N VAL A 67 19.25 -2.33 15.08
CA VAL A 67 19.33 -2.46 13.62
C VAL A 67 19.45 -3.94 13.22
N ASN A 68 20.32 -4.71 13.87
CA ASN A 68 20.46 -6.14 13.60
C ASN A 68 19.18 -6.90 13.95
N PHE A 69 18.56 -6.61 15.09
CA PHE A 69 17.28 -7.21 15.49
C PHE A 69 16.20 -6.99 14.42
N CYS A 70 16.07 -5.77 13.88
CA CYS A 70 15.10 -5.48 12.82
C CYS A 70 15.43 -6.21 11.52
N ARG A 71 16.70 -6.23 11.10
CA ARG A 71 17.17 -6.93 9.89
C ARG A 71 16.89 -8.43 9.97
N ASP A 72 17.35 -9.05 11.03
CA ASP A 72 17.20 -10.50 11.25
C ASP A 72 15.74 -10.87 11.50
N GLY A 73 14.99 -9.98 12.18
CA GLY A 73 13.56 -10.13 12.40
C GLY A 73 12.77 -10.14 11.10
N MET A 74 13.09 -9.28 10.14
CA MET A 74 12.46 -9.30 8.81
C MET A 74 12.76 -10.61 8.07
N GLN A 75 14.00 -11.07 8.08
CA GLN A 75 14.39 -12.34 7.45
C GLN A 75 13.68 -13.51 8.14
N GLY A 76 13.66 -13.50 9.47
CA GLY A 76 12.99 -14.51 10.31
C GLY A 76 11.48 -14.57 10.05
N PHE A 77 10.84 -13.42 9.83
CA PHE A 77 9.41 -13.35 9.55
C PHE A 77 9.02 -14.13 8.28
N PHE A 78 9.81 -14.01 7.21
CA PHE A 78 9.51 -14.68 5.94
C PHE A 78 10.00 -16.12 5.87
N LYS A 79 10.93 -16.53 6.74
CA LYS A 79 11.53 -17.86 6.70
C LYS A 79 10.51 -19.02 6.75
N PRO A 80 9.48 -19.00 7.62
CA PRO A 80 8.45 -20.05 7.64
C PRO A 80 7.40 -19.92 6.53
N LEU A 81 7.33 -18.77 5.85
CA LEU A 81 6.28 -18.49 4.88
C LEU A 81 6.63 -18.93 3.47
N THR A 82 7.93 -18.93 3.12
CA THR A 82 8.35 -19.23 1.74
C THR A 82 9.85 -19.54 1.66
N ASP A 83 10.21 -20.37 0.68
CA ASP A 83 11.60 -20.60 0.26
C ASP A 83 12.02 -19.72 -0.93
N LYS A 84 11.10 -18.97 -1.52
CA LYS A 84 11.37 -18.10 -2.67
C LYS A 84 12.38 -17.00 -2.33
N PRO A 85 13.28 -16.63 -3.27
CA PRO A 85 14.37 -15.67 -3.00
C PRO A 85 13.89 -14.22 -2.89
N PHE A 86 12.80 -13.85 -3.59
CA PHE A 86 12.29 -12.48 -3.65
C PHE A 86 10.96 -12.37 -2.92
N ILE A 87 10.83 -11.31 -2.13
CA ILE A 87 9.61 -10.97 -1.40
C ILE A 87 9.12 -9.61 -1.89
N LEU A 88 7.83 -9.49 -2.19
CA LEU A 88 7.17 -8.18 -2.29
C LEU A 88 6.17 -8.04 -1.15
N ASP A 89 6.56 -7.28 -0.14
CA ASP A 89 5.75 -7.09 1.07
C ASP A 89 4.84 -5.87 0.95
N LYS A 90 3.55 -6.05 1.23
CA LYS A 90 2.54 -5.00 1.10
C LYS A 90 2.12 -4.43 2.45
N SER A 91 2.41 -3.15 2.68
CA SER A 91 1.80 -2.32 3.72
C SER A 91 1.82 -0.84 3.32
N ARG A 92 0.76 -0.11 3.62
CA ARG A 92 0.65 1.33 3.29
C ARG A 92 1.68 2.19 4.02
N GLY A 93 2.28 1.69 5.10
CA GLY A 93 3.26 2.41 5.91
C GLY A 93 4.67 2.40 5.34
N TRP A 94 5.01 1.54 4.40
CA TRP A 94 6.40 1.38 3.97
C TRP A 94 7.05 2.68 3.47
N GLY A 95 6.35 3.46 2.66
CA GLY A 95 6.91 4.67 2.05
C GLY A 95 7.33 5.72 3.09
N ILE A 96 6.49 6.02 4.08
CA ILE A 96 6.79 7.03 5.11
C ILE A 96 7.90 6.56 6.08
N HIS A 97 8.17 5.27 6.13
CA HIS A 97 9.24 4.72 6.96
C HIS A 97 10.52 4.41 6.17
N TYR A 98 10.70 5.04 4.99
CA TYR A 98 11.89 4.85 4.14
C TYR A 98 13.20 4.95 4.94
N GLU A 99 13.38 6.02 5.71
CA GLU A 99 14.60 6.24 6.50
C GLU A 99 14.80 5.15 7.57
N LEU A 100 13.74 4.70 8.22
CA LEU A 100 13.81 3.60 9.18
C LEU A 100 14.25 2.30 8.49
N ILE A 101 13.66 1.98 7.33
CA ILE A 101 14.02 0.78 6.59
C ILE A 101 15.47 0.87 6.10
N ASN A 102 15.91 2.04 5.67
CA ASN A 102 17.27 2.27 5.17
C ASN A 102 18.35 1.99 6.22
N LEU A 103 18.02 2.02 7.52
CA LEU A 103 18.96 1.64 8.60
C LEU A 103 19.34 0.16 8.57
N PHE A 104 18.43 -0.71 8.15
CA PHE A 104 18.63 -2.16 8.17
C PHE A 104 18.57 -2.83 6.79
N GLN A 105 18.13 -2.12 5.78
CA GLN A 105 18.21 -2.52 4.37
C GLN A 105 18.60 -1.31 3.53
N GLU A 106 19.85 -1.24 3.11
CA GLU A 106 20.38 -0.11 2.34
C GLU A 106 19.62 0.08 1.02
N LYS A 107 19.19 1.32 0.75
CA LYS A 107 18.46 1.72 -0.46
C LYS A 107 17.24 0.84 -0.73
N PRO A 108 16.28 0.76 0.19
CA PRO A 108 15.13 -0.10 0.04
C PRO A 108 14.35 0.23 -1.23
N LYS A 109 13.92 -0.78 -1.95
CA LYS A 109 13.12 -0.63 -3.17
C LYS A 109 11.63 -0.64 -2.79
N ILE A 110 10.99 0.50 -2.95
CA ILE A 110 9.58 0.70 -2.59
C ILE A 110 8.80 1.07 -3.85
N VAL A 111 7.74 0.32 -4.16
CA VAL A 111 6.75 0.69 -5.17
C VAL A 111 5.51 1.27 -4.48
N CYS A 112 4.94 2.32 -5.05
CA CYS A 112 3.71 2.93 -4.56
C CYS A 112 2.69 3.04 -5.69
N MET A 113 1.61 2.27 -5.58
CA MET A 113 0.48 2.39 -6.49
C MET A 113 -0.34 3.63 -6.14
N VAL A 114 -0.54 4.51 -7.12
CA VAL A 114 -1.43 5.68 -6.99
C VAL A 114 -2.62 5.54 -7.94
N ARG A 115 -3.69 6.26 -7.64
CA ARG A 115 -4.93 6.25 -8.42
C ARG A 115 -5.63 7.58 -8.27
N ASP A 116 -6.43 7.97 -9.27
CA ASP A 116 -7.34 9.12 -9.16
C ASP A 116 -8.13 9.07 -7.85
N ILE A 117 -7.97 10.10 -7.01
CA ILE A 117 -8.56 10.12 -5.67
C ILE A 117 -10.09 10.05 -5.73
N ARG A 118 -10.73 10.64 -6.76
CA ARG A 118 -12.18 10.51 -6.98
C ARG A 118 -12.57 9.04 -7.18
N SER A 119 -11.76 8.29 -7.94
CA SER A 119 -11.96 6.84 -8.14
C SER A 119 -11.76 6.03 -6.85
N ILE A 120 -10.86 6.46 -5.97
CA ILE A 120 -10.69 5.87 -4.63
C ILE A 120 -11.97 6.05 -3.82
N TYR A 121 -12.47 7.27 -3.70
CA TYR A 121 -13.72 7.59 -2.98
C TYR A 121 -14.92 6.87 -3.57
N SER A 122 -15.07 6.84 -4.90
CA SER A 122 -16.12 6.08 -5.59
C SER A 122 -16.09 4.60 -5.23
N SER A 123 -14.88 4.00 -5.21
CA SER A 123 -14.71 2.61 -4.82
C SER A 123 -15.12 2.35 -3.36
N MET A 124 -14.77 3.26 -2.45
CA MET A 124 -15.14 3.17 -1.03
C MET A 124 -16.64 3.32 -0.83
N GLU A 125 -17.26 4.29 -1.48
CA GLU A 125 -18.71 4.50 -1.41
C GLU A 125 -19.49 3.27 -1.94
N LYS A 126 -19.04 2.67 -3.04
CA LYS A 126 -19.64 1.43 -3.55
C LYS A 126 -19.52 0.28 -2.56
N ASN A 127 -18.39 0.15 -1.87
CA ASN A 127 -18.24 -0.87 -0.83
C ASN A 127 -19.15 -0.60 0.37
N PHE A 128 -19.26 0.64 0.81
CA PHE A 128 -20.18 1.03 1.86
C PHE A 128 -21.63 0.72 1.48
N ARG A 129 -22.09 1.09 0.28
CA ARG A 129 -23.47 0.84 -0.18
C ARG A 129 -23.81 -0.65 -0.25
N LYS A 130 -22.82 -1.51 -0.55
CA LYS A 130 -23.03 -2.98 -0.55
C LYS A 130 -23.25 -3.54 0.85
N ASN A 131 -22.58 -3.00 1.86
CA ASN A 131 -22.55 -3.55 3.20
C ASN A 131 -22.51 -2.44 4.27
N PRO A 132 -23.54 -1.59 4.38
CA PRO A 132 -23.50 -0.39 5.22
C PRO A 132 -23.43 -0.70 6.73
N THR A 133 -23.78 -1.91 7.13
CA THR A 133 -23.79 -2.36 8.54
C THR A 133 -22.65 -3.31 8.89
N LYS A 134 -21.72 -3.56 7.94
CA LYS A 134 -20.61 -4.48 8.17
C LYS A 134 -19.64 -3.89 9.18
N GLU A 135 -19.46 -4.59 10.29
CA GLU A 135 -18.52 -4.17 11.33
C GLU A 135 -17.10 -4.02 10.80
N ASN A 136 -16.41 -3.05 11.34
CA ASN A 136 -15.00 -2.81 11.07
C ASN A 136 -14.25 -2.74 12.41
N HIS A 137 -13.33 -3.64 12.65
CA HIS A 137 -12.55 -3.67 13.88
C HIS A 137 -11.53 -2.52 14.01
N VAL A 138 -11.27 -1.80 12.92
CA VAL A 138 -10.27 -0.71 12.88
C VAL A 138 -10.90 0.67 13.07
N GLN A 139 -12.17 0.82 12.72
CA GLN A 139 -12.91 2.09 12.87
C GLN A 139 -14.30 1.81 13.46
N ASN A 140 -14.82 2.76 14.26
CA ASN A 140 -16.17 2.63 14.78
C ASN A 140 -17.18 2.65 13.62
N PRO A 141 -17.85 1.52 13.30
CA PRO A 141 -18.80 1.45 12.20
C PRO A 141 -19.96 2.44 12.37
N ASN A 142 -20.26 2.82 13.60
CA ASN A 142 -21.31 3.80 13.92
C ASN A 142 -21.02 5.21 13.36
N GLU A 143 -19.76 5.52 13.05
CA GLU A 143 -19.40 6.81 12.45
C GLU A 143 -19.92 6.97 11.01
N LEU A 144 -20.12 5.89 10.29
CA LEU A 144 -20.58 5.91 8.88
C LEU A 144 -22.08 5.61 8.73
N ILE A 145 -22.66 4.84 9.66
CA ILE A 145 -24.07 4.45 9.60
C ILE A 145 -24.95 5.69 9.77
N GLY A 146 -25.92 5.85 8.87
CA GLY A 146 -26.85 6.99 8.89
C GLY A 146 -26.25 8.32 8.40
N THR A 147 -24.99 8.33 7.93
CA THR A 147 -24.37 9.55 7.39
C THR A 147 -24.72 9.78 5.93
N THR A 148 -24.68 11.06 5.53
CA THR A 148 -24.75 11.44 4.10
C THR A 148 -23.46 11.11 3.36
N LEU A 149 -23.51 11.05 2.03
CA LEU A 149 -22.32 10.88 1.20
C LEU A 149 -21.24 11.94 1.50
N ASN A 150 -21.65 13.20 1.59
CA ASN A 150 -20.73 14.31 1.89
C ASN A 150 -20.00 14.07 3.23
N LYS A 151 -20.74 13.65 4.25
CA LYS A 151 -20.15 13.35 5.56
C LYS A 151 -19.17 12.19 5.52
N ARG A 152 -19.48 11.13 4.75
CA ARG A 152 -18.53 10.01 4.56
C ARG A 152 -17.25 10.42 3.84
N ILE A 153 -17.37 11.27 2.82
CA ILE A 153 -16.19 11.85 2.14
C ILE A 153 -15.33 12.62 3.14
N ASP A 154 -15.93 13.42 4.02
CA ASP A 154 -15.21 14.19 5.04
C ASP A 154 -14.52 13.26 6.07
N ILE A 155 -15.20 12.21 6.51
CA ILE A 155 -14.63 11.23 7.44
C ILE A 155 -13.43 10.52 6.81
N TRP A 156 -13.56 10.03 5.59
CA TRP A 156 -12.48 9.32 4.90
C TRP A 156 -11.31 10.22 4.53
N GLY A 157 -11.58 11.49 4.23
CA GLY A 157 -10.55 12.49 3.90
C GLY A 157 -9.87 13.10 5.12
N GLY A 158 -10.60 13.22 6.24
CA GLY A 158 -10.03 13.72 7.49
C GLY A 158 -9.29 12.69 8.33
N GLY A 159 -9.27 11.43 7.91
CA GLY A 159 -8.65 10.34 8.65
C GLY A 159 -8.26 9.15 7.77
N ALA A 160 -8.15 7.97 8.42
CA ALA A 160 -7.93 6.75 7.67
C ALA A 160 -9.23 6.32 6.95
N PRO A 161 -9.14 5.68 5.76
CA PRO A 161 -7.89 5.27 5.12
C PRO A 161 -7.34 6.25 4.08
N VAL A 162 -8.12 7.26 3.60
CA VAL A 162 -7.70 8.12 2.47
C VAL A 162 -6.80 9.25 2.96
N GLY A 163 -7.28 10.10 3.85
CA GLY A 163 -6.54 11.27 4.33
C GLY A 163 -5.15 10.89 4.83
N VAL A 164 -5.06 9.98 5.78
CA VAL A 164 -3.77 9.51 6.32
C VAL A 164 -2.83 8.97 5.23
N SER A 165 -3.37 8.27 4.21
CA SER A 165 -2.51 7.71 3.15
C SER A 165 -2.01 8.79 2.19
N VAL A 166 -2.85 9.80 1.91
CA VAL A 166 -2.48 10.93 1.04
C VAL A 166 -1.53 11.88 1.76
N ASP A 167 -1.75 12.14 3.06
CA ASP A 167 -0.85 12.96 3.90
C ASP A 167 0.54 12.32 3.97
N ARG A 168 0.63 11.00 4.17
CA ARG A 168 1.89 10.25 4.12
C ARG A 168 2.60 10.39 2.79
N LEU A 169 1.86 10.33 1.70
CA LEU A 169 2.41 10.50 0.36
C LEU A 169 2.92 11.92 0.14
N GLN A 170 2.18 12.93 0.63
CA GLN A 170 2.60 14.34 0.57
C GLN A 170 3.90 14.56 1.37
N ASP A 171 3.98 13.97 2.55
CA ASP A 171 5.18 14.04 3.39
C ASP A 171 6.40 13.41 2.71
N ILE A 172 6.25 12.25 2.08
CA ILE A 172 7.31 11.60 1.26
C ILE A 172 7.83 12.55 0.18
N ILE A 173 6.93 13.24 -0.53
CA ILE A 173 7.30 14.18 -1.60
C ILE A 173 7.98 15.42 -1.01
N GLN A 174 7.46 15.99 0.07
CA GLN A 174 8.04 17.17 0.74
C GLN A 174 9.45 16.88 1.28
N GLN A 175 9.68 15.67 1.77
CA GLN A 175 11.01 15.22 2.23
C GLN A 175 11.93 14.80 1.08
N LYS A 176 11.49 14.87 -0.18
CA LYS A 176 12.24 14.47 -1.39
C LYS A 176 12.66 13.00 -1.39
N LEU A 177 11.88 12.15 -0.73
CA LEU A 177 12.08 10.71 -0.72
C LEU A 177 11.44 10.03 -1.95
N ASP A 178 10.62 10.75 -2.68
CA ASP A 178 9.93 10.31 -3.91
C ASP A 178 10.89 9.83 -4.99
N SER A 179 12.12 10.40 -5.07
CA SER A 179 13.17 9.94 -5.99
C SER A 179 13.64 8.50 -5.74
N ASN A 180 13.36 7.96 -4.54
CA ASN A 180 13.71 6.60 -4.13
C ASN A 180 12.54 5.62 -4.24
N ILE A 181 11.36 6.08 -4.70
CA ILE A 181 10.12 5.31 -4.78
C ILE A 181 9.66 5.23 -6.23
N LEU A 182 9.32 4.03 -6.67
CA LEU A 182 8.68 3.86 -7.97
C LEU A 182 7.16 4.07 -7.84
N PHE A 183 6.64 5.14 -8.42
CA PHE A 183 5.20 5.35 -8.53
C PHE A 183 4.64 4.67 -9.79
N ILE A 184 3.54 3.94 -9.61
CA ILE A 184 2.78 3.32 -10.70
C ILE A 184 1.33 3.79 -10.58
N ARG A 185 0.82 4.43 -11.63
CA ARG A 185 -0.60 4.79 -11.69
C ARG A 185 -1.42 3.54 -12.01
N TYR A 186 -2.51 3.35 -11.27
CA TYR A 186 -3.44 2.24 -11.52
C TYR A 186 -3.94 2.23 -12.96
N GLU A 187 -4.21 3.40 -13.49
CA GLU A 187 -4.72 3.60 -14.85
C GLU A 187 -3.70 3.11 -15.87
N ASP A 188 -2.41 3.46 -15.70
CA ASP A 188 -1.33 3.06 -16.59
C ASP A 188 -1.08 1.54 -16.51
N LEU A 189 -1.11 0.96 -15.30
CA LEU A 189 -1.02 -0.49 -15.13
C LEU A 189 -2.16 -1.23 -15.86
N MET A 190 -3.36 -0.65 -15.88
CA MET A 190 -4.51 -1.26 -16.56
C MET A 190 -4.45 -1.13 -18.09
N ASP A 191 -3.90 -0.04 -18.59
CA ASP A 191 -3.84 0.28 -20.02
C ASP A 191 -2.54 -0.28 -20.66
N TYR A 192 -1.42 -0.30 -19.90
CA TYR A 192 -0.08 -0.71 -20.37
C TYR A 192 0.61 -1.65 -19.36
N PRO A 193 0.02 -2.81 -19.02
CA PRO A 193 0.49 -3.64 -17.92
C PRO A 193 1.92 -4.15 -18.11
N GLU A 194 2.31 -4.54 -19.32
CA GLU A 194 3.66 -5.03 -19.58
C GLU A 194 4.70 -3.92 -19.36
N GLU A 195 4.43 -2.71 -19.81
CA GLU A 195 5.34 -1.57 -19.65
C GLU A 195 5.53 -1.23 -18.18
N GLU A 196 4.45 -1.19 -17.41
CA GLU A 196 4.51 -0.89 -15.98
C GLU A 196 5.23 -1.99 -15.18
N LEU A 197 5.04 -3.27 -15.54
CA LEU A 197 5.80 -4.34 -14.92
C LEU A 197 7.30 -4.28 -15.32
N ARG A 198 7.64 -3.96 -16.56
CA ARG A 198 9.03 -3.74 -16.97
C ARG A 198 9.69 -2.61 -16.20
N LYS A 199 8.97 -1.51 -15.91
CA LYS A 199 9.47 -0.44 -15.02
C LYS A 199 9.78 -0.97 -13.62
N PHE A 200 8.90 -1.81 -13.06
CA PHE A 200 9.14 -2.43 -11.75
C PHE A 200 10.37 -3.33 -11.76
N TYR A 201 10.49 -4.25 -12.71
CA TYR A 201 11.64 -5.16 -12.78
C TYR A 201 12.95 -4.39 -12.95
N ASN A 202 12.99 -3.38 -13.82
CA ASN A 202 14.16 -2.51 -13.99
C ASN A 202 14.50 -1.76 -12.68
N TYR A 203 13.49 -1.24 -11.99
CA TYR A 203 13.67 -0.52 -10.72
C TYR A 203 14.24 -1.42 -9.62
N VAL A 204 13.80 -2.66 -9.51
CA VAL A 204 14.30 -3.62 -8.53
C VAL A 204 15.60 -4.31 -8.97
N GLY A 205 16.03 -4.12 -10.22
CA GLY A 205 17.27 -4.65 -10.77
C GLY A 205 17.20 -6.15 -11.13
N LEU A 206 16.01 -6.63 -11.49
CA LEU A 206 15.77 -8.02 -11.88
C LEU A 206 15.40 -8.14 -13.36
N PRO A 207 15.69 -9.28 -14.02
CA PRO A 207 15.20 -9.54 -15.35
C PRO A 207 13.67 -9.62 -15.37
N TYR A 208 13.08 -9.12 -16.45
CA TYR A 208 11.64 -9.24 -16.65
C TYR A 208 11.24 -10.70 -16.80
N TYR A 209 10.12 -11.08 -16.20
CA TYR A 209 9.54 -12.41 -16.35
C TYR A 209 8.59 -12.42 -17.56
N ASP A 210 8.99 -13.09 -18.65
CA ASP A 210 8.30 -13.02 -19.93
C ASP A 210 6.95 -13.77 -19.95
N ASP A 211 6.70 -14.69 -19.00
CA ASP A 211 5.46 -15.47 -18.94
C ASP A 211 4.31 -14.80 -18.16
N HIS A 212 4.37 -13.49 -17.94
CA HIS A 212 3.25 -12.76 -17.35
C HIS A 212 1.99 -12.89 -18.20
N ASN A 213 0.89 -13.31 -17.57
CA ASN A 213 -0.41 -13.45 -18.22
C ASN A 213 -1.38 -12.36 -17.74
N PHE A 214 -1.75 -11.46 -18.65
CA PHE A 214 -2.71 -10.38 -18.38
C PHE A 214 -4.17 -10.75 -18.69
N LYS A 215 -4.42 -11.90 -19.32
CA LYS A 215 -5.80 -12.33 -19.61
C LYS A 215 -6.44 -13.04 -18.42
N THR A 216 -5.63 -13.84 -17.71
CA THR A 216 -6.10 -14.62 -16.56
C THR A 216 -5.11 -14.41 -15.42
N ILE A 217 -5.54 -13.69 -14.38
CA ILE A 217 -4.72 -13.47 -13.20
C ILE A 217 -5.25 -14.36 -12.10
N GLU A 218 -4.43 -15.31 -11.67
CA GLU A 218 -4.70 -16.13 -10.52
C GLU A 218 -4.46 -15.35 -9.24
N GLN A 219 -5.35 -15.48 -8.27
CA GLN A 219 -5.18 -14.83 -6.97
C GLN A 219 -4.33 -15.71 -6.06
N VAL A 220 -3.10 -15.29 -5.82
CA VAL A 220 -2.15 -15.98 -4.92
C VAL A 220 -2.07 -15.33 -3.54
N THR A 221 -2.60 -14.10 -3.38
CA THR A 221 -2.72 -13.45 -2.08
C THR A 221 -4.11 -13.68 -1.49
N HIS A 222 -4.16 -14.21 -0.26
CA HIS A 222 -5.42 -14.50 0.43
C HIS A 222 -5.46 -13.77 1.76
N GLU A 223 -6.51 -13.00 1.98
CA GLU A 223 -6.78 -12.33 3.26
C GLU A 223 -8.26 -12.53 3.65
N ASN A 224 -8.52 -12.53 4.94
CA ASN A 224 -9.89 -12.58 5.44
C ASN A 224 -10.49 -11.18 5.42
N ASP A 225 -11.24 -10.88 4.36
CA ASP A 225 -11.90 -9.58 4.16
C ASP A 225 -12.87 -9.19 5.29
N THR A 226 -13.33 -10.14 6.12
CA THR A 226 -14.23 -9.83 7.24
C THR A 226 -13.52 -9.02 8.32
N ILE A 227 -12.20 -9.22 8.50
CA ILE A 227 -11.39 -8.48 9.47
C ILE A 227 -11.29 -7.00 9.08
N HIS A 228 -11.31 -6.70 7.78
CA HIS A 228 -11.21 -5.34 7.26
C HIS A 228 -12.58 -4.63 7.16
N GLY A 229 -13.68 -5.29 7.56
CA GLY A 229 -15.02 -4.71 7.58
C GLY A 229 -15.46 -4.19 6.21
N ILE A 230 -15.98 -2.97 6.18
CA ILE A 230 -16.45 -2.31 4.94
C ILE A 230 -15.32 -2.05 3.93
N TYR A 231 -14.06 -2.07 4.36
CA TYR A 231 -12.89 -1.87 3.50
C TYR A 231 -12.35 -3.17 2.91
N GLY A 232 -12.82 -4.33 3.40
CA GLY A 232 -12.44 -5.66 2.90
C GLY A 232 -13.03 -5.93 1.53
N ASP A 233 -12.19 -5.86 0.51
CA ASP A 233 -12.51 -6.22 -0.88
C ASP A 233 -11.17 -6.42 -1.62
N HIS A 234 -10.49 -7.51 -1.24
CA HIS A 234 -9.18 -7.86 -1.78
C HIS A 234 -9.27 -8.97 -2.84
N LYS A 235 -10.49 -9.26 -3.31
CA LYS A 235 -10.70 -10.23 -4.39
C LYS A 235 -10.40 -9.60 -5.74
N LEU A 236 -9.61 -10.31 -6.55
CA LEU A 236 -9.39 -9.93 -7.93
C LEU A 236 -10.69 -10.04 -8.74
N ARG A 237 -10.83 -9.16 -9.71
CA ARG A 237 -11.90 -9.28 -10.71
C ARG A 237 -11.54 -10.38 -11.69
N LYS A 238 -12.57 -11.05 -12.24
CA LYS A 238 -12.39 -12.12 -13.23
C LYS A 238 -11.72 -11.64 -14.52
N GLU A 239 -11.95 -10.37 -14.89
CA GLU A 239 -11.42 -9.78 -16.11
C GLU A 239 -10.39 -8.70 -15.79
N PHE A 240 -9.23 -8.79 -16.43
CA PHE A 240 -8.24 -7.73 -16.45
C PHE A 240 -8.67 -6.71 -17.52
N LYS A 241 -9.55 -5.80 -17.12
CA LYS A 241 -10.04 -4.74 -17.97
C LYS A 241 -10.30 -3.48 -17.17
N ARG A 242 -9.77 -2.35 -17.64
CA ARG A 242 -10.13 -1.05 -17.10
C ARG A 242 -11.61 -0.80 -17.28
N LYS A 243 -12.30 -0.47 -16.20
CA LYS A 243 -13.67 0.04 -16.26
C LYS A 243 -13.64 1.55 -16.48
N PRO A 244 -14.61 2.11 -17.22
CA PRO A 244 -14.79 3.55 -17.27
C PRO A 244 -14.88 4.14 -15.85
N ASN A 245 -14.43 5.36 -15.69
CA ASN A 245 -14.60 6.09 -14.45
C ASN A 245 -16.09 6.32 -14.19
N ASP A 246 -16.53 6.03 -12.99
CA ASP A 246 -17.92 6.15 -12.55
C ASP A 246 -18.07 7.10 -11.35
N PHE A 247 -17.00 7.86 -11.06
CA PHE A 247 -17.00 8.70 -9.87
C PHE A 247 -18.03 9.84 -9.94
N ASP A 248 -18.31 10.40 -11.11
CA ASP A 248 -19.34 11.42 -11.27
C ASP A 248 -20.76 10.89 -11.00
N GLU A 249 -21.03 9.65 -11.43
CA GLU A 249 -22.30 8.96 -11.14
C GLU A 249 -22.44 8.63 -9.65
N ILE A 250 -21.35 8.18 -9.02
CA ILE A 250 -21.38 7.68 -7.64
C ILE A 250 -21.30 8.82 -6.62
N LEU A 251 -20.45 9.81 -6.86
CA LEU A 251 -20.16 10.90 -5.92
C LEU A 251 -20.92 12.20 -6.25
N GLY A 252 -21.30 12.39 -7.51
CA GLY A 252 -21.84 13.63 -8.03
C GLY A 252 -20.74 14.65 -8.36
N TYR A 253 -21.02 15.50 -9.35
CA TYR A 253 -20.07 16.49 -9.87
C TYR A 253 -19.48 17.40 -8.77
N GLU A 254 -20.32 17.94 -7.89
CA GLU A 254 -19.88 18.87 -6.82
C GLU A 254 -18.85 18.23 -5.89
N ASN A 255 -19.05 16.97 -5.53
CA ASN A 255 -18.09 16.24 -4.69
C ASN A 255 -16.80 15.92 -5.44
N CYS A 256 -16.88 15.59 -6.72
CA CYS A 256 -15.70 15.37 -7.55
C CYS A 256 -14.83 16.62 -7.62
N GLU A 257 -15.44 17.79 -7.86
CA GLU A 257 -14.74 19.07 -7.88
C GLU A 257 -14.19 19.48 -6.50
N ARG A 258 -14.92 19.18 -5.42
CA ARG A 258 -14.45 19.41 -4.05
C ARG A 258 -13.21 18.55 -3.73
N ILE A 259 -13.24 17.29 -4.07
CA ILE A 259 -12.12 16.35 -3.89
C ILE A 259 -10.91 16.83 -4.71
N LYS A 260 -11.12 17.16 -5.99
CA LYS A 260 -10.04 17.64 -6.86
C LYS A 260 -9.37 18.89 -6.30
N ARG A 261 -10.14 19.89 -5.88
CA ARG A 261 -9.60 21.11 -5.25
C ARG A 261 -8.85 20.85 -3.95
N HIS A 262 -9.36 19.93 -3.12
CA HIS A 262 -8.71 19.59 -1.85
C HIS A 262 -7.35 18.92 -2.04
N TYR A 263 -7.23 18.08 -3.05
CA TYR A 263 -6.00 17.36 -3.37
C TYR A 263 -5.31 17.89 -4.64
N GLN A 264 -5.44 19.17 -4.96
CA GLN A 264 -4.91 19.78 -6.20
C GLN A 264 -3.45 19.41 -6.43
N TRP A 265 -2.59 19.48 -5.39
CA TRP A 265 -1.18 19.11 -5.47
C TRP A 265 -0.97 17.67 -6.00
N PHE A 266 -1.84 16.73 -5.62
CA PHE A 266 -1.76 15.34 -6.06
C PHE A 266 -2.08 15.21 -7.55
N TYR A 267 -3.11 15.93 -8.01
CA TYR A 267 -3.48 15.94 -9.42
C TYR A 267 -2.38 16.55 -10.28
N ASP A 268 -1.78 17.65 -9.82
CA ASP A 268 -0.67 18.32 -10.51
C ASP A 268 0.58 17.43 -10.55
N TYR A 269 0.94 16.81 -9.42
CA TYR A 269 2.14 15.99 -9.30
C TYR A 269 2.07 14.70 -10.14
N PHE A 270 0.95 14.00 -10.11
CA PHE A 270 0.76 12.73 -10.82
C PHE A 270 0.13 12.89 -12.21
N GLY A 271 -0.16 14.09 -12.68
CA GLY A 271 -0.72 14.35 -14.00
C GLY A 271 -2.13 13.82 -14.19
N TYR A 272 -2.97 13.84 -13.15
CA TYR A 272 -4.40 13.57 -13.29
C TYR A 272 -5.17 14.83 -13.71
N VAL A 273 -6.26 14.66 -14.48
CA VAL A 273 -7.06 15.75 -15.03
C VAL A 273 -8.41 15.89 -14.31
#